data_88d8623f115437c733afb829ab39e6a7
#
_entry.id   88d8623f115437c733afb829ab39e6a7
#
_cell.length_a   1.000
_cell.length_b   1.000
_cell.length_c   1.000
_cell.angle_alpha   90.00
_cell.angle_beta   90.00
_cell.angle_gamma   90.00
#
_symmetry.space_group_name_H-M   'P 1'
#
loop_
_entity.id
_entity.type
_entity.pdbx_description
1 polymer ?
#
loop_
_entity_poly.entity_id
_entity_poly.type
_entity_poly.pdbx_seq_one_letter_code
_entity_poly.pdbx_strand_id
1 'polypeptide(L)'
;VTYDAFLLVSFGGPEGPDDVAPFLANVTRGRGVPPERLAEVAEHYRHFGGVSPINDQCRALMAALRDRIDLPIYWGNRNWRPYLVDALRDMRDAGVRRAVALVTSPYGSYSSCRQYLDDIAAARAALGERAPEIDKLRHFHDHPGFVEPQADAIKAAVATLPEGEQPRLVFTAHSIPVSLADTAGPVRNGGRYVTQLRETARLVAERAGLEWDLVWQSRSGPPNIAWLEPDINDHLADLHKQGVNAVVVSPIGFISDHLEVVWDLDHEASATAEKLGMAFARAATPSTDPRFIDMIVELVGERRSGAPRRALGEVPTWDKCAPGCCPAPPKRR
;
A
#
# COMPACT_ATOMS: atom_id res chain seq x y z
N VAL A 1 5.52 -2.43 26.57
CA VAL A 1 5.65 -0.98 26.38
C VAL A 1 4.28 -0.35 26.48
N THR A 2 4.14 0.76 27.25
CA THR A 2 2.87 1.49 27.36
C THR A 2 2.75 2.49 26.21
N TYR A 3 1.59 2.50 25.56
CA TYR A 3 1.23 3.47 24.53
C TYR A 3 0.01 4.26 24.99
N ASP A 4 0.01 5.55 24.70
CA ASP A 4 -1.07 6.49 25.07
C ASP A 4 -2.06 6.67 23.90
N ALA A 5 -1.67 6.29 22.66
CA ALA A 5 -2.49 6.45 21.47
C ALA A 5 -2.09 5.45 20.36
N PHE A 6 -3.03 5.27 19.42
CA PHE A 6 -2.79 4.63 18.12
C PHE A 6 -2.81 5.70 17.03
N LEU A 7 -1.86 5.64 16.10
CA LEU A 7 -1.74 6.55 14.95
C LEU A 7 -1.85 5.75 13.64
N LEU A 8 -2.85 6.08 12.83
CA LEU A 8 -2.92 5.64 11.44
C LEU A 8 -2.13 6.62 10.56
N VAL A 9 -1.15 6.11 9.81
CA VAL A 9 -0.36 6.92 8.87
C VAL A 9 -0.60 6.44 7.45
N SER A 10 -1.13 7.31 6.61
CA SER A 10 -1.48 6.98 5.23
C SER A 10 -0.87 7.96 4.23
N PHE A 11 -1.07 7.68 2.96
CA PHE A 11 -0.58 8.52 1.86
C PHE A 11 -1.38 9.80 1.71
N GLY A 12 -2.71 9.72 1.87
CA GLY A 12 -3.66 10.78 1.62
C GLY A 12 -4.04 10.91 0.15
N GLY A 13 -5.18 11.54 -0.10
CA GLY A 13 -5.68 11.79 -1.44
C GLY A 13 -6.65 12.94 -1.49
N PRO A 14 -6.92 13.53 -2.67
CA PRO A 14 -7.87 14.61 -2.84
C PRO A 14 -9.29 14.14 -2.56
N GLU A 15 -10.12 15.01 -2.03
CA GLU A 15 -11.52 14.77 -1.69
C GLU A 15 -12.48 15.58 -2.59
N GLY A 16 -11.94 16.24 -3.61
CA GLY A 16 -12.70 17.00 -4.59
C GLY A 16 -11.82 17.54 -5.70
N PRO A 17 -12.40 18.04 -6.80
CA PRO A 17 -11.66 18.50 -7.98
C PRO A 17 -10.68 19.64 -7.68
N ASP A 18 -11.01 20.53 -6.73
CA ASP A 18 -10.15 21.65 -6.34
C ASP A 18 -8.89 21.19 -5.56
N ASP A 19 -8.93 20.00 -4.96
CA ASP A 19 -7.83 19.42 -4.21
C ASP A 19 -6.76 18.80 -5.12
N VAL A 20 -7.11 18.44 -6.36
CA VAL A 20 -6.24 17.63 -7.24
C VAL A 20 -4.92 18.32 -7.53
N ALA A 21 -4.94 19.57 -7.99
CA ALA A 21 -3.73 20.29 -8.37
C ALA A 21 -2.79 20.53 -7.17
N PRO A 22 -3.25 21.03 -6.01
CA PRO A 22 -2.40 21.20 -4.84
C PRO A 22 -1.91 19.86 -4.26
N PHE A 23 -2.71 18.78 -4.32
CA PHE A 23 -2.28 17.44 -3.93
C PHE A 23 -1.13 16.94 -4.80
N LEU A 24 -1.27 17.01 -6.13
CA LEU A 24 -0.20 16.61 -7.07
C LEU A 24 1.07 17.43 -6.88
N ALA A 25 0.95 18.74 -6.61
CA ALA A 25 2.09 19.60 -6.29
C ALA A 25 2.82 19.12 -5.01
N ASN A 26 2.08 18.67 -3.99
CA ASN A 26 2.68 18.11 -2.77
C ASN A 26 3.40 16.78 -3.04
N VAL A 27 2.74 15.85 -3.74
CA VAL A 27 3.30 14.52 -4.06
C VAL A 27 4.59 14.62 -4.87
N THR A 28 4.64 15.58 -5.80
CA THR A 28 5.77 15.73 -6.74
C THR A 28 6.80 16.75 -6.33
N ARG A 29 6.64 17.35 -5.15
CA ARG A 29 7.56 18.38 -4.66
C ARG A 29 9.02 17.91 -4.67
N GLY A 30 9.88 18.68 -5.36
CA GLY A 30 11.30 18.39 -5.48
C GLY A 30 11.67 17.24 -6.44
N ARG A 31 10.70 16.68 -7.16
CA ARG A 31 10.94 15.56 -8.09
C ARG A 31 11.16 16.02 -9.54
N GLY A 32 10.92 17.30 -9.86
CA GLY A 32 11.10 17.84 -11.21
C GLY A 32 10.18 17.20 -12.26
N VAL A 33 8.94 16.89 -11.88
CA VAL A 33 7.95 16.33 -12.81
C VAL A 33 7.49 17.44 -13.77
N PRO A 34 7.50 17.20 -15.09
CA PRO A 34 7.05 18.18 -16.06
C PRO A 34 5.58 18.57 -15.87
N PRO A 35 5.21 19.86 -16.10
CA PRO A 35 3.82 20.31 -15.97
C PRO A 35 2.82 19.53 -16.83
N GLU A 36 3.22 19.12 -18.02
CA GLU A 36 2.39 18.34 -18.95
C GLU A 36 2.02 16.98 -18.35
N ARG A 37 2.98 16.34 -17.66
CA ARG A 37 2.73 15.07 -16.98
C ARG A 37 1.81 15.25 -15.78
N LEU A 38 1.93 16.35 -15.03
CA LEU A 38 1.01 16.67 -13.93
C LEU A 38 -0.41 16.92 -14.44
N ALA A 39 -0.56 17.59 -15.60
CA ALA A 39 -1.85 17.81 -16.23
C ALA A 39 -2.51 16.49 -16.66
N GLU A 40 -1.75 15.59 -17.27
CA GLU A 40 -2.21 14.25 -17.66
C GLU A 40 -2.71 13.46 -16.43
N VAL A 41 -1.90 13.40 -15.37
CA VAL A 41 -2.30 12.72 -14.12
C VAL A 41 -3.54 13.38 -13.50
N ALA A 42 -3.65 14.72 -13.56
CA ALA A 42 -4.84 15.43 -13.06
C ALA A 42 -6.12 15.02 -13.81
N GLU A 43 -6.04 14.69 -15.13
CA GLU A 43 -7.20 14.17 -15.87
C GLU A 43 -7.66 12.81 -15.32
N HIS A 44 -6.74 11.93 -14.92
CA HIS A 44 -7.12 10.66 -14.28
C HIS A 44 -7.96 10.91 -13.02
N TYR A 45 -7.58 11.89 -12.20
CA TYR A 45 -8.38 12.28 -11.04
C TYR A 45 -9.73 12.87 -11.42
N ARG A 46 -9.79 13.74 -12.44
CA ARG A 46 -11.04 14.36 -12.92
C ARG A 46 -12.03 13.34 -13.47
N HIS A 47 -11.53 12.28 -14.11
CA HIS A 47 -12.37 11.18 -14.61
C HIS A 47 -13.22 10.56 -13.49
N PHE A 48 -12.70 10.50 -12.26
CA PHE A 48 -13.40 10.02 -11.08
C PHE A 48 -13.92 11.17 -10.17
N GLY A 49 -14.22 12.33 -10.74
CA GLY A 49 -14.76 13.47 -9.99
C GLY A 49 -13.76 14.17 -9.06
N GLY A 50 -12.46 13.93 -9.21
CA GLY A 50 -11.41 14.55 -8.40
C GLY A 50 -11.24 13.94 -7.00
N VAL A 51 -11.87 12.78 -6.73
CA VAL A 51 -11.87 12.13 -5.41
C VAL A 51 -11.04 10.85 -5.44
N SER A 52 -10.11 10.70 -4.49
CA SER A 52 -9.47 9.42 -4.22
C SER A 52 -10.19 8.71 -3.06
N PRO A 53 -10.50 7.41 -3.17
CA PRO A 53 -11.19 6.68 -2.10
C PRO A 53 -10.36 6.48 -0.83
N ILE A 54 -9.06 6.77 -0.85
CA ILE A 54 -8.12 6.44 0.23
C ILE A 54 -8.48 7.08 1.58
N ASN A 55 -8.94 8.34 1.58
CA ASN A 55 -9.30 9.03 2.82
C ASN A 55 -10.57 8.44 3.45
N ASP A 56 -11.57 8.10 2.65
CA ASP A 56 -12.80 7.46 3.14
C ASP A 56 -12.50 6.04 3.65
N GLN A 57 -11.61 5.32 3.01
CA GLN A 57 -11.16 4.02 3.50
C GLN A 57 -10.37 4.13 4.81
N CYS A 58 -9.56 5.18 4.99
CA CYS A 58 -8.92 5.46 6.29
C CYS A 58 -9.97 5.75 7.39
N ARG A 59 -11.02 6.53 7.08
CA ARG A 59 -12.12 6.79 8.02
C ARG A 59 -12.87 5.52 8.39
N ALA A 60 -13.17 4.67 7.42
CA ALA A 60 -13.81 3.38 7.64
C ALA A 60 -12.95 2.45 8.50
N LEU A 61 -11.63 2.39 8.23
CA LEU A 61 -10.68 1.62 9.03
C LEU A 61 -10.62 2.11 10.48
N MET A 62 -10.54 3.42 10.70
CA MET A 62 -10.58 3.98 12.05
C MET A 62 -11.90 3.69 12.77
N ALA A 63 -13.03 3.77 12.06
CA ALA A 63 -14.33 3.44 12.64
C ALA A 63 -14.41 1.97 13.07
N ALA A 64 -13.89 1.04 12.25
CA ALA A 64 -13.83 -0.38 12.57
C ALA A 64 -12.89 -0.71 13.74
N LEU A 65 -11.85 0.11 13.95
CA LEU A 65 -10.89 -0.08 15.05
C LEU A 65 -11.36 0.54 16.39
N ARG A 66 -12.29 1.49 16.37
CA ARG A 66 -12.68 2.30 17.54
C ARG A 66 -13.08 1.46 18.75
N ASP A 67 -13.85 0.40 18.52
CA ASP A 67 -14.34 -0.49 19.57
C ASP A 67 -13.43 -1.72 19.81
N ARG A 68 -12.30 -1.77 19.11
CA ARG A 68 -11.38 -2.91 19.12
C ARG A 68 -10.04 -2.58 19.76
N ILE A 69 -9.65 -1.32 19.80
CA ILE A 69 -8.42 -0.81 20.42
C ILE A 69 -8.81 0.16 21.53
N ASP A 70 -8.33 -0.10 22.75
CA ASP A 70 -8.55 0.72 23.94
C ASP A 70 -7.62 1.95 24.02
N LEU A 71 -7.29 2.53 22.88
CA LEU A 71 -6.44 3.69 22.72
C LEU A 71 -7.16 4.74 21.87
N PRO A 72 -7.01 6.03 22.17
CA PRO A 72 -7.45 7.08 21.25
C PRO A 72 -6.76 6.94 19.91
N ILE A 73 -7.54 7.04 18.82
CA ILE A 73 -7.08 6.86 17.45
C ILE A 73 -6.90 8.23 16.80
N TYR A 74 -5.69 8.45 16.27
CA TYR A 74 -5.34 9.61 15.47
C TYR A 74 -5.00 9.18 14.04
N TRP A 75 -5.14 10.10 13.10
CA TRP A 75 -4.86 9.84 11.69
C TRP A 75 -4.13 11.03 11.07
N GLY A 76 -3.06 10.75 10.34
CA GLY A 76 -2.31 11.73 9.59
C GLY A 76 -1.80 11.18 8.28
N ASN A 77 -1.89 11.99 7.22
CA ASN A 77 -1.42 11.69 5.88
C ASN A 77 -0.12 12.41 5.57
N ARG A 78 0.62 11.83 4.63
CA ARG A 78 1.86 12.41 4.11
C ARG A 78 1.62 13.58 3.16
N ASN A 79 0.68 13.41 2.23
CA ASN A 79 0.58 14.29 1.05
C ASN A 79 -0.70 15.13 1.01
N TRP A 80 -1.68 14.86 1.87
CA TRP A 80 -2.92 15.60 1.93
C TRP A 80 -3.49 15.66 3.35
N ARG A 81 -4.58 16.41 3.52
CA ARG A 81 -5.28 16.57 4.82
C ARG A 81 -5.97 15.27 5.26
N PRO A 82 -6.04 15.02 6.59
CA PRO A 82 -5.30 15.70 7.65
C PRO A 82 -3.80 15.40 7.53
N TYR A 83 -2.96 16.42 7.70
CA TYR A 83 -1.51 16.22 7.60
C TYR A 83 -0.94 15.55 8.85
N LEU A 84 0.09 14.74 8.68
CA LEU A 84 0.76 14.02 9.77
C LEU A 84 1.24 14.97 10.89
N VAL A 85 1.77 16.14 10.55
CA VAL A 85 2.21 17.12 11.53
C VAL A 85 1.05 17.67 12.39
N ASP A 86 -0.13 17.80 11.81
CA ASP A 86 -1.33 18.26 12.54
C ASP A 86 -1.82 17.17 13.50
N ALA A 87 -1.88 15.92 13.04
CA ALA A 87 -2.21 14.77 13.89
C ALA A 87 -1.24 14.65 15.10
N LEU A 88 0.06 14.80 14.88
CA LEU A 88 1.05 14.78 15.97
C LEU A 88 0.91 16.00 16.90
N ARG A 89 0.50 17.16 16.38
CA ARG A 89 0.19 18.35 17.20
C ARG A 89 -1.01 18.08 18.12
N ASP A 90 -2.09 17.54 17.59
CA ASP A 90 -3.28 17.19 18.37
C ASP A 90 -2.96 16.17 19.46
N MET A 91 -2.14 15.16 19.13
CA MET A 91 -1.64 14.18 20.11
C MET A 91 -0.82 14.85 21.22
N ARG A 92 0.13 15.73 20.88
CA ARG A 92 0.93 16.49 21.85
C ARG A 92 0.04 17.34 22.77
N ASP A 93 -0.93 18.05 22.19
CA ASP A 93 -1.81 18.96 22.93
C ASP A 93 -2.79 18.18 23.81
N ALA A 94 -3.10 16.93 23.46
CA ALA A 94 -3.84 15.97 24.31
C ALA A 94 -2.96 15.27 25.36
N GLY A 95 -1.65 15.57 25.42
CA GLY A 95 -0.74 14.99 26.41
C GLY A 95 -0.23 13.60 26.06
N VAL A 96 -0.40 13.12 24.84
CA VAL A 96 0.15 11.86 24.35
C VAL A 96 1.68 11.95 24.33
N ARG A 97 2.35 11.02 25.00
CA ARG A 97 3.82 10.93 25.06
C ARG A 97 4.38 9.89 24.09
N ARG A 98 3.62 8.81 23.87
CA ARG A 98 4.04 7.71 22.99
C ARG A 98 2.86 7.07 22.28
N ALA A 99 2.98 6.89 20.99
CA ALA A 99 1.97 6.19 20.17
C ALA A 99 2.57 5.02 19.40
N VAL A 100 1.72 4.02 19.17
CA VAL A 100 1.99 2.95 18.22
C VAL A 100 1.36 3.32 16.88
N ALA A 101 2.08 3.15 15.75
CA ALA A 101 1.62 3.59 14.45
C ALA A 101 1.50 2.44 13.45
N LEU A 102 0.34 2.35 12.79
CA LEU A 102 0.17 1.56 11.57
C LEU A 102 0.44 2.45 10.36
N VAL A 103 1.36 2.03 9.50
CA VAL A 103 1.54 2.58 8.17
C VAL A 103 0.72 1.74 7.19
N THR A 104 -0.04 2.38 6.30
CA THR A 104 -0.94 1.71 5.34
C THR A 104 -0.20 0.98 4.21
N SER A 105 0.98 0.45 4.50
CA SER A 105 1.81 -0.31 3.57
C SER A 105 2.35 -1.58 4.23
N PRO A 106 2.06 -2.76 3.66
CA PRO A 106 2.47 -4.05 4.24
C PRO A 106 3.90 -4.45 3.92
N TYR A 107 4.59 -3.75 3.01
CA TYR A 107 5.89 -4.16 2.46
C TYR A 107 7.01 -3.15 2.75
N GLY A 108 8.25 -3.64 2.70
CA GLY A 108 9.44 -2.86 2.95
C GLY A 108 10.11 -2.35 1.68
N SER A 109 10.11 -1.03 1.48
CA SER A 109 10.96 -0.31 0.52
C SER A 109 11.24 1.10 1.03
N TYR A 110 12.00 1.89 0.28
CA TYR A 110 12.13 3.30 0.62
C TYR A 110 10.76 4.00 0.64
N SER A 111 10.00 3.92 -0.45
CA SER A 111 8.74 4.63 -0.61
C SER A 111 7.60 4.09 0.25
N SER A 112 7.58 2.79 0.53
CA SER A 112 6.49 2.14 1.29
C SER A 112 6.74 2.06 2.80
N CYS A 113 7.99 2.21 3.26
CA CYS A 113 8.35 2.07 4.66
C CYS A 113 9.23 3.23 5.16
N ARG A 114 10.44 3.39 4.62
CA ARG A 114 11.44 4.33 5.15
C ARG A 114 10.98 5.77 5.04
N GLN A 115 10.38 6.15 3.95
CA GLN A 115 9.91 7.51 3.72
C GLN A 115 8.81 7.90 4.74
N TYR A 116 7.97 6.96 5.18
CA TYR A 116 7.02 7.21 6.27
C TYR A 116 7.72 7.48 7.61
N LEU A 117 8.80 6.77 7.90
CA LEU A 117 9.61 7.03 9.10
C LEU A 117 10.30 8.39 9.02
N ASP A 118 10.80 8.78 7.85
CA ASP A 118 11.42 10.08 7.62
C ASP A 118 10.39 11.22 7.78
N ASP A 119 9.16 11.05 7.28
CA ASP A 119 8.07 12.02 7.44
C ASP A 119 7.60 12.14 8.90
N ILE A 120 7.53 11.02 9.63
CA ILE A 120 7.26 11.02 11.08
C ILE A 120 8.37 11.79 11.83
N ALA A 121 9.62 11.52 11.49
CA ALA A 121 10.76 12.22 12.11
C ALA A 121 10.73 13.74 11.81
N ALA A 122 10.42 14.13 10.58
CA ALA A 122 10.28 15.53 10.18
C ALA A 122 9.13 16.21 10.91
N ALA A 123 7.96 15.57 11.02
CA ALA A 123 6.80 16.11 11.74
C ALA A 123 7.11 16.29 13.24
N ARG A 124 7.80 15.32 13.86
CA ARG A 124 8.26 15.42 15.26
C ARG A 124 9.26 16.56 15.45
N ALA A 125 10.23 16.70 14.55
CA ALA A 125 11.21 17.79 14.62
C ALA A 125 10.54 19.18 14.51
N ALA A 126 9.51 19.32 13.68
CA ALA A 126 8.73 20.56 13.57
C ALA A 126 7.96 20.93 14.85
N LEU A 127 7.61 19.95 15.68
CA LEU A 127 6.89 20.16 16.95
C LEU A 127 7.82 20.32 18.16
N GLY A 128 9.10 19.99 18.03
CA GLY A 128 10.11 20.12 19.08
C GLY A 128 10.04 19.04 20.18
N GLU A 129 10.63 19.35 21.35
CA GLU A 129 10.89 18.36 22.42
C GLU A 129 9.65 17.66 22.98
N ARG A 130 8.47 18.28 22.91
CA ARG A 130 7.21 17.70 23.39
C ARG A 130 6.48 16.84 22.34
N ALA A 131 7.08 16.63 21.17
CA ALA A 131 6.49 15.76 20.17
C ALA A 131 6.41 14.31 20.65
N PRO A 132 5.28 13.60 20.47
CA PRO A 132 5.15 12.22 20.92
C PRO A 132 6.18 11.30 20.26
N GLU A 133 6.63 10.29 20.98
CA GLU A 133 7.39 9.19 20.39
C GLU A 133 6.46 8.31 19.56
N ILE A 134 6.92 7.89 18.39
CA ILE A 134 6.12 7.07 17.48
C ILE A 134 6.87 5.76 17.19
N ASP A 135 6.28 4.65 17.58
CA ASP A 135 6.76 3.31 17.24
C ASP A 135 5.93 2.71 16.11
N LYS A 136 6.54 2.51 14.95
CA LYS A 136 5.86 1.87 13.82
C LYS A 136 5.69 0.37 14.08
N LEU A 137 4.50 -0.17 13.78
CA LEU A 137 4.25 -1.60 13.72
C LEU A 137 5.10 -2.27 12.63
N ARG A 138 5.46 -3.53 12.81
CA ARG A 138 6.15 -4.34 11.81
C ARG A 138 5.35 -4.45 10.51
N HIS A 139 6.00 -4.85 9.44
CA HIS A 139 5.29 -5.27 8.23
C HIS A 139 4.47 -6.54 8.51
N PHE A 140 3.33 -6.64 7.85
CA PHE A 140 2.32 -7.68 8.09
C PHE A 140 1.96 -8.46 6.83
N HIS A 141 2.83 -8.43 5.83
CA HIS A 141 2.64 -9.02 4.51
C HIS A 141 2.32 -10.52 4.55
N ASP A 142 2.74 -11.23 5.57
CA ASP A 142 2.57 -12.66 5.80
C ASP A 142 1.62 -13.00 6.96
N HIS A 143 0.94 -12.00 7.51
CA HIS A 143 -0.01 -12.22 8.60
C HIS A 143 -1.28 -12.90 8.06
N PRO A 144 -1.85 -13.92 8.77
CA PRO A 144 -3.11 -14.57 8.32
C PRO A 144 -4.22 -13.58 8.04
N GLY A 145 -4.43 -12.58 8.90
CA GLY A 145 -5.44 -11.55 8.73
C GLY A 145 -5.22 -10.60 7.54
N PHE A 146 -4.07 -10.66 6.87
CA PHE A 146 -3.82 -9.99 5.59
C PHE A 146 -3.95 -10.95 4.40
N VAL A 147 -3.51 -12.19 4.55
CA VAL A 147 -3.47 -13.21 3.48
C VAL A 147 -4.86 -13.81 3.21
N GLU A 148 -5.57 -14.20 4.26
CA GLU A 148 -6.85 -14.92 4.12
C GLU A 148 -7.97 -14.07 3.49
N PRO A 149 -8.17 -12.79 3.87
CA PRO A 149 -9.17 -11.95 3.22
C PRO A 149 -8.93 -11.79 1.72
N GLN A 150 -7.67 -11.70 1.29
CA GLN A 150 -7.32 -11.59 -0.13
C GLN A 150 -7.62 -12.88 -0.90
N ALA A 151 -7.35 -14.04 -0.32
CA ALA A 151 -7.69 -15.31 -0.94
C ALA A 151 -9.22 -15.46 -1.14
N ASP A 152 -10.01 -15.04 -0.16
CA ASP A 152 -11.47 -15.08 -0.27
C ASP A 152 -12.00 -14.04 -1.26
N ALA A 153 -11.41 -12.83 -1.31
CA ALA A 153 -11.74 -11.83 -2.32
C ALA A 153 -11.43 -12.33 -3.75
N ILE A 154 -10.35 -13.07 -3.94
CA ILE A 154 -10.02 -13.70 -5.23
C ILE A 154 -11.08 -14.76 -5.59
N LYS A 155 -11.47 -15.64 -4.67
CA LYS A 155 -12.52 -16.62 -4.92
C LYS A 155 -13.85 -15.96 -5.28
N ALA A 156 -14.19 -14.87 -4.59
CA ALA A 156 -15.39 -14.09 -4.90
C ALA A 156 -15.31 -13.46 -6.31
N ALA A 157 -14.14 -12.94 -6.70
CA ALA A 157 -13.92 -12.41 -8.04
C ALA A 157 -13.99 -13.51 -9.13
N VAL A 158 -13.42 -14.70 -8.89
CA VAL A 158 -13.56 -15.86 -9.79
C VAL A 158 -15.02 -16.20 -10.03
N ALA A 159 -15.85 -16.16 -8.99
CA ALA A 159 -17.27 -16.48 -9.10
C ALA A 159 -18.07 -15.49 -9.97
N THR A 160 -17.51 -14.33 -10.34
CA THR A 160 -18.13 -13.37 -11.26
C THR A 160 -17.76 -13.59 -12.71
N LEU A 161 -16.76 -14.45 -12.99
CA LEU A 161 -16.37 -14.80 -14.35
C LEU A 161 -17.39 -15.76 -15.00
N PRO A 162 -17.41 -15.84 -16.36
CA PRO A 162 -18.24 -16.81 -17.05
C PRO A 162 -17.97 -18.24 -16.57
N GLU A 163 -19.05 -19.06 -16.52
CA GLU A 163 -18.95 -20.44 -16.08
C GLU A 163 -18.03 -21.28 -16.99
N GLY A 164 -17.15 -22.07 -16.37
CA GLY A 164 -16.20 -22.95 -17.08
C GLY A 164 -14.84 -22.31 -17.40
N GLU A 165 -14.66 -21.01 -17.15
CA GLU A 165 -13.37 -20.36 -17.33
C GLU A 165 -12.35 -20.85 -16.27
N GLN A 166 -11.10 -20.99 -16.72
CA GLN A 166 -9.93 -21.28 -15.87
C GLN A 166 -9.06 -20.03 -15.81
N PRO A 167 -9.30 -19.12 -14.87
CA PRO A 167 -8.60 -17.85 -14.87
C PRO A 167 -7.15 -17.97 -14.40
N ARG A 168 -6.27 -17.18 -15.01
CA ARG A 168 -4.95 -16.89 -14.46
C ARG A 168 -5.08 -15.83 -13.37
N LEU A 169 -4.46 -16.07 -12.22
CA LEU A 169 -4.39 -15.08 -11.16
C LEU A 169 -3.20 -14.14 -11.41
N VAL A 170 -3.46 -12.84 -11.50
CA VAL A 170 -2.46 -11.82 -11.73
C VAL A 170 -2.41 -10.89 -10.53
N PHE A 171 -1.37 -11.00 -9.73
CA PHE A 171 -1.12 -10.08 -8.63
C PHE A 171 -0.45 -8.81 -9.13
N THR A 172 -0.86 -7.66 -8.59
CA THR A 172 -0.24 -6.37 -8.91
C THR A 172 0.27 -5.65 -7.67
N ALA A 173 1.34 -4.90 -7.86
CA ALA A 173 1.87 -3.95 -6.89
C ALA A 173 2.46 -2.74 -7.62
N HIS A 174 2.66 -1.64 -6.90
CA HIS A 174 3.26 -0.43 -7.48
C HIS A 174 4.68 -0.73 -7.97
N SER A 175 4.96 -0.43 -9.24
CA SER A 175 6.33 -0.49 -9.74
C SER A 175 7.20 0.55 -9.06
N ILE A 176 8.42 0.19 -8.78
CA ILE A 176 9.45 1.08 -8.25
C ILE A 176 10.74 0.92 -9.07
N PRO A 177 11.65 1.91 -9.05
CA PRO A 177 12.97 1.74 -9.66
C PRO A 177 13.66 0.45 -9.18
N VAL A 178 14.27 -0.28 -10.11
CA VAL A 178 15.00 -1.53 -9.80
C VAL A 178 16.05 -1.29 -8.71
N SER A 179 16.76 -0.17 -8.76
CA SER A 179 17.75 0.19 -7.73
C SER A 179 17.16 0.34 -6.32
N LEU A 180 15.90 0.82 -6.21
CA LEU A 180 15.20 0.89 -4.92
C LEU A 180 14.67 -0.48 -4.48
N ALA A 181 14.25 -1.32 -5.43
CA ALA A 181 13.85 -2.69 -5.14
C ALA A 181 15.04 -3.51 -4.61
N ASP A 182 16.19 -3.41 -5.26
CA ASP A 182 17.41 -4.13 -4.90
C ASP A 182 17.95 -3.72 -3.52
N THR A 183 17.81 -2.44 -3.15
CA THR A 183 18.26 -1.91 -1.85
C THR A 183 17.19 -1.95 -0.76
N ALA A 184 15.97 -2.42 -1.06
CA ALA A 184 14.90 -2.55 -0.08
C ALA A 184 15.25 -3.55 1.00
N GLY A 185 15.23 -3.13 2.27
CA GLY A 185 15.59 -3.97 3.42
C GLY A 185 16.94 -3.63 4.05
N PRO A 186 17.47 -4.48 4.94
CA PRO A 186 18.80 -4.32 5.52
C PRO A 186 19.90 -4.37 4.46
N VAL A 187 20.96 -3.59 4.64
CA VAL A 187 22.06 -3.44 3.66
C VAL A 187 22.64 -4.77 3.15
N ARG A 188 22.66 -5.80 3.98
CA ARG A 188 23.20 -7.14 3.60
C ARG A 188 22.17 -8.07 2.94
N ASN A 189 20.88 -7.71 2.98
CA ASN A 189 19.77 -8.55 2.53
C ASN A 189 18.75 -7.68 1.77
N GLY A 190 19.16 -7.04 0.70
CA GLY A 190 18.31 -6.27 -0.19
C GLY A 190 17.20 -7.09 -0.86
N GLY A 191 16.41 -6.45 -1.71
CA GLY A 191 15.36 -7.11 -2.48
C GLY A 191 14.08 -7.43 -1.70
N ARG A 192 13.92 -6.88 -0.48
CA ARG A 192 12.79 -7.19 0.41
C ARG A 192 11.43 -6.87 -0.19
N TYR A 193 11.32 -5.81 -0.95
CA TYR A 193 10.05 -5.44 -1.58
C TYR A 193 9.50 -6.58 -2.44
N VAL A 194 10.30 -7.05 -3.38
CA VAL A 194 9.91 -8.14 -4.29
C VAL A 194 9.78 -9.47 -3.55
N THR A 195 10.69 -9.75 -2.61
CA THR A 195 10.66 -11.01 -1.84
C THR A 195 9.41 -11.12 -0.98
N GLN A 196 9.02 -10.05 -0.28
CA GLN A 196 7.80 -10.03 0.53
C GLN A 196 6.54 -10.13 -0.34
N LEU A 197 6.48 -9.42 -1.47
CA LEU A 197 5.37 -9.52 -2.40
C LEU A 197 5.22 -10.94 -2.97
N ARG A 198 6.32 -11.59 -3.35
CA ARG A 198 6.30 -12.98 -3.83
C ARG A 198 5.85 -13.97 -2.76
N GLU A 199 6.27 -13.76 -1.51
CA GLU A 199 5.82 -14.60 -0.39
C GLU A 199 4.32 -14.45 -0.16
N THR A 200 3.80 -13.22 -0.11
CA THR A 200 2.36 -12.98 0.03
C THR A 200 1.59 -13.59 -1.14
N ALA A 201 2.06 -13.36 -2.38
CA ALA A 201 1.43 -13.92 -3.59
C ALA A 201 1.32 -15.44 -3.52
N ARG A 202 2.41 -16.14 -3.15
CA ARG A 202 2.41 -17.59 -2.96
C ARG A 202 1.41 -18.03 -1.91
N LEU A 203 1.43 -17.41 -0.72
CA LEU A 203 0.55 -17.74 0.39
C LEU A 203 -0.94 -17.55 0.06
N VAL A 204 -1.27 -16.50 -0.70
CA VAL A 204 -2.63 -16.20 -1.15
C VAL A 204 -3.05 -17.15 -2.26
N ALA A 205 -2.19 -17.38 -3.27
CA ALA A 205 -2.47 -18.25 -4.42
C ALA A 205 -2.67 -19.70 -4.01
N GLU A 206 -1.88 -20.22 -3.06
CA GLU A 206 -2.07 -21.57 -2.48
C GLU A 206 -3.47 -21.74 -1.88
N ARG A 207 -4.00 -20.70 -1.22
CA ARG A 207 -5.35 -20.69 -0.63
C ARG A 207 -6.46 -20.51 -1.65
N ALA A 208 -6.17 -19.76 -2.71
CA ALA A 208 -7.10 -19.56 -3.83
C ALA A 208 -7.15 -20.78 -4.76
N GLY A 209 -6.09 -21.59 -4.81
CA GLY A 209 -5.96 -22.76 -5.66
C GLY A 209 -5.76 -22.42 -7.14
N LEU A 210 -5.08 -21.31 -7.45
CA LEU A 210 -4.88 -20.81 -8.80
C LEU A 210 -3.39 -20.68 -9.14
N GLU A 211 -3.06 -20.87 -10.42
CA GLU A 211 -1.76 -20.47 -10.97
C GLU A 211 -1.66 -18.95 -11.06
N TRP A 212 -0.51 -18.39 -10.75
CA TRP A 212 -0.35 -16.97 -10.56
C TRP A 212 0.90 -16.37 -11.17
N ASP A 213 0.83 -15.07 -11.45
CA ASP A 213 1.92 -14.20 -11.82
C ASP A 213 1.94 -12.96 -10.90
N LEU A 214 3.12 -12.36 -10.72
CA LEU A 214 3.28 -11.07 -10.06
C LEU A 214 3.80 -10.06 -11.07
N VAL A 215 3.05 -9.00 -11.29
CA VAL A 215 3.34 -7.94 -12.25
C VAL A 215 3.21 -6.56 -11.59
N TRP A 216 3.43 -5.50 -12.35
CA TRP A 216 3.58 -4.16 -11.80
C TRP A 216 2.61 -3.18 -12.45
N GLN A 217 2.30 -2.10 -11.73
CA GLN A 217 1.45 -1.00 -12.18
C GLN A 217 2.07 0.35 -11.80
N SER A 218 1.50 1.45 -12.29
CA SER A 218 1.81 2.82 -11.84
C SER A 218 3.26 3.25 -12.05
N ARG A 219 3.93 2.80 -13.11
CA ARG A 219 5.25 3.30 -13.45
C ARG A 219 5.19 4.81 -13.70
N SER A 220 5.93 5.59 -12.92
CA SER A 220 5.87 7.06 -12.96
C SER A 220 7.20 7.76 -13.27
N GLY A 221 8.26 7.01 -13.54
CA GLY A 221 9.59 7.56 -13.77
C GLY A 221 9.96 7.76 -15.23
N PRO A 222 11.03 8.51 -15.50
CA PRO A 222 11.53 8.74 -16.85
C PRO A 222 12.02 7.43 -17.48
N PRO A 223 11.99 7.32 -18.83
CA PRO A 223 12.28 6.08 -19.55
C PRO A 223 13.72 5.57 -19.38
N ASN A 224 14.66 6.43 -19.03
CA ASN A 224 16.07 6.09 -18.81
C ASN A 224 16.38 5.48 -17.43
N ILE A 225 15.38 5.32 -16.56
CA ILE A 225 15.50 4.62 -15.28
C ILE A 225 14.77 3.29 -15.39
N ALA A 226 15.46 2.19 -15.10
CA ALA A 226 14.87 0.87 -15.07
C ALA A 226 13.92 0.75 -13.86
N TRP A 227 12.70 0.30 -14.12
CA TRP A 227 11.65 0.03 -13.16
C TRP A 227 11.32 -1.46 -13.17
N LEU A 228 10.63 -1.93 -12.13
CA LEU A 228 10.14 -3.31 -12.09
C LEU A 228 9.13 -3.55 -13.21
N GLU A 229 9.30 -4.65 -13.94
CA GLU A 229 8.52 -5.07 -15.09
C GLU A 229 8.14 -6.56 -14.96
N PRO A 230 7.14 -7.07 -15.74
CA PRO A 230 6.33 -6.37 -16.75
C PRO A 230 5.23 -5.51 -16.14
N ASP A 231 4.74 -4.53 -16.94
CA ASP A 231 3.49 -3.83 -16.65
C ASP A 231 2.29 -4.77 -16.81
N ILE A 232 1.20 -4.54 -16.06
CA ILE A 232 0.00 -5.38 -16.13
C ILE A 232 -0.59 -5.46 -17.54
N ASN A 233 -0.64 -4.35 -18.29
CA ASN A 233 -1.23 -4.33 -19.62
C ASN A 233 -0.41 -5.15 -20.63
N ASP A 234 0.92 -5.04 -20.57
CA ASP A 234 1.82 -5.85 -21.39
C ASP A 234 1.68 -7.34 -21.06
N HIS A 235 1.56 -7.66 -19.77
CA HIS A 235 1.40 -9.03 -19.33
C HIS A 235 0.06 -9.64 -19.75
N LEU A 236 -1.04 -8.89 -19.71
CA LEU A 236 -2.33 -9.34 -20.25
C LEU A 236 -2.25 -9.68 -21.74
N ALA A 237 -1.56 -8.84 -22.53
CA ALA A 237 -1.34 -9.12 -23.95
C ALA A 237 -0.49 -10.40 -24.17
N ASP A 238 0.47 -10.66 -23.32
CA ASP A 238 1.31 -11.87 -23.40
C ASP A 238 0.54 -13.13 -22.97
N LEU A 239 -0.29 -13.04 -21.94
CA LEU A 239 -1.19 -14.14 -21.53
C LEU A 239 -2.18 -14.49 -22.63
N HIS A 240 -2.77 -13.48 -23.28
CA HIS A 240 -3.65 -13.71 -24.41
C HIS A 240 -2.98 -14.46 -25.57
N LYS A 241 -1.74 -14.11 -25.93
CA LYS A 241 -0.94 -14.83 -26.92
C LYS A 241 -0.69 -16.28 -26.54
N GLN A 242 -0.65 -16.59 -25.24
CA GLN A 242 -0.50 -17.95 -24.70
C GLN A 242 -1.82 -18.72 -24.65
N GLY A 243 -2.94 -18.12 -25.05
CA GLY A 243 -4.26 -18.74 -25.07
C GLY A 243 -5.04 -18.61 -23.75
N VAL A 244 -4.61 -17.75 -22.83
CA VAL A 244 -5.36 -17.45 -21.61
C VAL A 244 -6.53 -16.52 -21.97
N ASN A 245 -7.76 -16.93 -21.64
CA ASN A 245 -8.98 -16.20 -21.97
C ASN A 245 -9.66 -15.53 -20.77
N ALA A 246 -9.20 -15.82 -19.55
CA ALA A 246 -9.76 -15.25 -18.33
C ALA A 246 -8.67 -14.91 -17.32
N VAL A 247 -8.82 -13.78 -16.64
CA VAL A 247 -7.91 -13.34 -15.58
C VAL A 247 -8.68 -12.83 -14.36
N VAL A 248 -8.12 -13.11 -13.18
CA VAL A 248 -8.49 -12.44 -11.93
C VAL A 248 -7.30 -11.59 -11.51
N VAL A 249 -7.50 -10.29 -11.38
CA VAL A 249 -6.46 -9.37 -10.95
C VAL A 249 -6.64 -9.04 -9.47
N SER A 250 -5.56 -9.18 -8.69
CA SER A 250 -5.56 -8.86 -7.25
C SER A 250 -4.48 -7.82 -6.94
N PRO A 251 -4.87 -6.62 -6.43
CA PRO A 251 -3.94 -5.56 -6.07
C PRO A 251 -3.24 -5.87 -4.73
N ILE A 252 -2.45 -6.93 -4.69
CA ILE A 252 -1.82 -7.47 -3.48
C ILE A 252 -0.87 -6.48 -2.80
N GLY A 253 -0.37 -5.49 -3.55
CA GLY A 253 0.50 -4.42 -3.06
C GLY A 253 -0.19 -3.42 -2.12
N PHE A 254 -1.52 -3.50 -1.96
CA PHE A 254 -2.32 -2.47 -1.32
C PHE A 254 -3.28 -3.05 -0.28
N ILE A 255 -3.53 -2.27 0.79
CA ILE A 255 -4.52 -2.64 1.82
C ILE A 255 -5.90 -2.07 1.52
N SER A 256 -5.96 -1.05 0.67
CA SER A 256 -7.17 -0.33 0.31
C SER A 256 -7.03 0.27 -1.09
N ASP A 257 -8.16 0.58 -1.71
CA ASP A 257 -8.15 1.26 -2.99
C ASP A 257 -7.74 2.73 -2.83
N HIS A 258 -7.00 3.22 -3.80
CA HIS A 258 -6.76 4.63 -4.06
C HIS A 258 -6.85 4.87 -5.57
N LEU A 259 -6.77 6.12 -6.00
CA LEU A 259 -7.08 6.43 -7.39
C LEU A 259 -6.19 5.70 -8.39
N GLU A 260 -4.89 5.51 -8.11
CA GLU A 260 -4.00 4.78 -9.02
C GLU A 260 -4.42 3.31 -9.18
N VAL A 261 -4.88 2.64 -8.09
CA VAL A 261 -5.42 1.28 -8.20
C VAL A 261 -6.66 1.24 -9.08
N VAL A 262 -7.60 2.17 -8.86
CA VAL A 262 -8.84 2.24 -9.64
C VAL A 262 -8.54 2.58 -11.10
N TRP A 263 -7.65 3.55 -11.35
CA TRP A 263 -7.27 3.91 -12.73
C TRP A 263 -6.56 2.77 -13.43
N ASP A 264 -5.49 2.26 -12.87
CA ASP A 264 -4.64 1.26 -13.54
C ASP A 264 -5.38 -0.07 -13.75
N LEU A 265 -6.24 -0.48 -12.81
CA LEU A 265 -6.86 -1.80 -12.85
C LEU A 265 -8.31 -1.78 -13.35
N ASP A 266 -9.16 -0.88 -12.83
CA ASP A 266 -10.59 -0.87 -13.19
C ASP A 266 -10.85 -0.12 -14.50
N HIS A 267 -9.92 0.75 -14.93
CA HIS A 267 -10.03 1.49 -16.18
C HIS A 267 -9.06 0.96 -17.25
N GLU A 268 -7.74 1.00 -17.04
CA GLU A 268 -6.76 0.64 -18.07
C GLU A 268 -6.66 -0.87 -18.31
N ALA A 269 -6.40 -1.67 -17.25
CA ALA A 269 -6.24 -3.13 -17.39
C ALA A 269 -7.55 -3.79 -17.82
N SER A 270 -8.69 -3.35 -17.27
CA SER A 270 -10.01 -3.81 -17.69
C SER A 270 -10.27 -3.53 -19.18
N ALA A 271 -9.98 -2.31 -19.67
CA ALA A 271 -10.10 -1.96 -21.08
C ALA A 271 -9.13 -2.75 -21.97
N THR A 272 -7.93 -3.06 -21.50
CA THR A 272 -6.97 -3.92 -22.20
C THR A 272 -7.52 -5.34 -22.35
N ALA A 273 -8.04 -5.92 -21.27
CA ALA A 273 -8.66 -7.24 -21.30
C ALA A 273 -9.87 -7.28 -22.25
N GLU A 274 -10.74 -6.26 -22.20
CA GLU A 274 -11.88 -6.13 -23.11
C GLU A 274 -11.45 -6.12 -24.59
N LYS A 275 -10.44 -5.32 -24.96
CA LYS A 275 -9.89 -5.27 -26.32
C LYS A 275 -9.32 -6.61 -26.77
N LEU A 276 -8.78 -7.40 -25.85
CA LEU A 276 -8.24 -8.73 -26.13
C LEU A 276 -9.32 -9.83 -26.10
N GLY A 277 -10.56 -9.50 -25.73
CA GLY A 277 -11.64 -10.49 -25.58
C GLY A 277 -11.46 -11.43 -24.40
N MET A 278 -10.70 -11.02 -23.38
CA MET A 278 -10.45 -11.77 -22.16
C MET A 278 -11.52 -11.46 -21.11
N ALA A 279 -12.02 -12.48 -20.41
CA ALA A 279 -12.84 -12.27 -19.23
C ALA A 279 -11.96 -11.71 -18.09
N PHE A 280 -12.45 -10.68 -17.42
CA PHE A 280 -11.69 -9.94 -16.40
C PHE A 280 -12.50 -9.76 -15.13
N ALA A 281 -11.91 -10.06 -14.00
CA ALA A 281 -12.46 -9.72 -12.69
C ALA A 281 -11.35 -9.16 -11.78
N ARG A 282 -11.68 -8.14 -10.97
CA ARG A 282 -10.78 -7.59 -9.96
C ARG A 282 -11.20 -8.01 -8.56
N ALA A 283 -10.29 -8.61 -7.81
CA ALA A 283 -10.49 -8.94 -6.40
C ALA A 283 -10.42 -7.66 -5.54
N ALA A 284 -11.27 -7.58 -4.53
CA ALA A 284 -11.27 -6.49 -3.56
C ALA A 284 -10.00 -6.47 -2.71
N THR A 285 -9.62 -5.29 -2.23
CA THR A 285 -8.57 -5.12 -1.21
C THR A 285 -9.10 -5.51 0.18
N PRO A 286 -8.24 -5.83 1.17
CA PRO A 286 -8.65 -6.19 2.52
C PRO A 286 -9.51 -5.14 3.23
N SER A 287 -9.19 -3.87 3.06
CA SER A 287 -9.95 -2.71 3.57
C SER A 287 -10.37 -2.87 5.04
N THR A 288 -11.65 -3.16 5.29
CA THR A 288 -12.25 -3.33 6.63
C THR A 288 -12.71 -4.77 6.91
N ASP A 289 -12.15 -5.77 6.21
CA ASP A 289 -12.42 -7.17 6.54
C ASP A 289 -12.16 -7.41 8.04
N PRO A 290 -13.07 -8.06 8.78
CA PRO A 290 -12.90 -8.28 10.21
C PRO A 290 -11.57 -8.93 10.60
N ARG A 291 -11.04 -9.83 9.78
CA ARG A 291 -9.74 -10.49 10.02
C ARG A 291 -8.57 -9.53 9.86
N PHE A 292 -8.70 -8.56 8.94
CA PHE A 292 -7.71 -7.50 8.77
C PHE A 292 -7.73 -6.53 9.96
N ILE A 293 -8.92 -6.22 10.48
CA ILE A 293 -9.07 -5.42 11.71
C ILE A 293 -8.45 -6.16 12.91
N ASP A 294 -8.76 -7.46 13.07
CA ASP A 294 -8.19 -8.30 14.12
C ASP A 294 -6.67 -8.36 14.06
N MET A 295 -6.09 -8.46 12.86
CA MET A 295 -4.65 -8.40 12.66
C MET A 295 -4.06 -7.10 13.23
N ILE A 296 -4.68 -5.95 12.99
CA ILE A 296 -4.17 -4.67 13.52
C ILE A 296 -4.16 -4.70 15.05
N VAL A 297 -5.22 -5.22 15.67
CA VAL A 297 -5.30 -5.39 17.13
C VAL A 297 -4.20 -6.32 17.65
N GLU A 298 -3.97 -7.44 16.95
CA GLU A 298 -2.90 -8.39 17.27
C GLU A 298 -1.51 -7.75 17.19
N LEU A 299 -1.23 -6.98 16.11
CA LEU A 299 0.04 -6.26 15.95
C LEU A 299 0.27 -5.23 17.08
N VAL A 300 -0.78 -4.54 17.51
CA VAL A 300 -0.71 -3.66 18.69
C VAL A 300 -0.41 -4.46 19.96
N GLY A 301 -1.04 -5.62 20.13
CA GLY A 301 -0.77 -6.54 21.23
C GLY A 301 0.68 -7.03 21.26
N GLU A 302 1.24 -7.39 20.11
CA GLU A 302 2.66 -7.76 19.98
C GLU A 302 3.58 -6.65 20.54
N ARG A 303 3.29 -5.38 20.22
CA ARG A 303 4.09 -4.24 20.68
C ARG A 303 3.88 -3.88 22.13
N ARG A 304 2.66 -3.99 22.66
CA ARG A 304 2.31 -3.62 24.04
C ARG A 304 2.79 -4.65 25.04
N SER A 305 2.49 -5.93 24.81
CA SER A 305 2.62 -7.01 25.76
C SER A 305 3.62 -8.10 25.36
N GLY A 306 4.19 -8.04 24.16
CA GLY A 306 5.03 -9.12 23.64
C GLY A 306 4.23 -10.36 23.30
N ALA A 307 2.97 -10.19 22.86
CA ALA A 307 2.15 -11.30 22.37
C ALA A 307 2.86 -12.06 21.24
N PRO A 308 2.61 -13.37 21.07
CA PRO A 308 3.23 -14.16 20.03
C PRO A 308 2.93 -13.57 18.64
N ARG A 309 3.96 -13.50 17.78
CA ARG A 309 3.81 -13.07 16.40
C ARG A 309 3.12 -14.15 15.59
N ARG A 310 2.12 -13.73 14.82
CA ARG A 310 1.50 -14.58 13.82
C ARG A 310 2.08 -14.27 12.44
N ALA A 311 2.63 -15.28 11.79
CA ALA A 311 3.21 -15.21 10.47
C ALA A 311 3.03 -16.55 9.76
N LEU A 312 2.68 -16.54 8.48
CA LEU A 312 2.54 -17.72 7.63
C LEU A 312 3.79 -17.95 6.78
N GLY A 313 4.58 -16.90 6.61
CA GLY A 313 5.78 -16.87 5.78
C GLY A 313 7.07 -17.02 6.60
N GLU A 314 8.18 -17.05 5.87
CA GLU A 314 9.53 -17.18 6.42
C GLU A 314 10.35 -15.90 6.26
N VAL A 315 9.88 -14.93 5.46
CA VAL A 315 10.57 -13.66 5.25
C VAL A 315 10.48 -12.80 6.51
N PRO A 316 11.60 -12.55 7.22
CA PRO A 316 11.54 -11.91 8.52
C PRO A 316 11.08 -10.45 8.45
N THR A 317 10.36 -10.05 9.49
CA THR A 317 9.92 -8.68 9.74
C THR A 317 10.45 -8.18 11.08
N TRP A 318 10.59 -6.86 11.23
CA TRP A 318 11.18 -6.24 12.42
C TRP A 318 10.30 -5.12 12.95
N ASP A 319 10.30 -4.95 14.27
CA ASP A 319 9.71 -3.78 14.94
C ASP A 319 10.56 -2.52 14.76
N LYS A 320 11.88 -2.69 14.69
CA LYS A 320 12.82 -1.60 14.44
C LYS A 320 13.73 -1.98 13.29
N CYS A 321 13.81 -1.09 12.31
CA CYS A 321 14.71 -1.27 11.19
C CYS A 321 16.18 -1.08 11.62
N ALA A 322 17.07 -1.89 11.04
CA ALA A 322 18.51 -1.68 11.19
C ALA A 322 18.93 -0.32 10.58
N PRO A 323 20.02 0.28 11.07
CA PRO A 323 20.60 1.45 10.42
C PRO A 323 20.84 1.23 8.92
N GLY A 324 20.49 2.19 8.09
CA GLY A 324 20.63 2.09 6.63
C GLY A 324 19.61 1.19 5.92
N CYS A 325 18.60 0.66 6.63
CA CYS A 325 17.52 -0.12 6.02
C CYS A 325 16.72 0.73 5.02
N CYS A 326 16.46 0.21 3.84
CA CYS A 326 15.71 0.88 2.76
C CYS A 326 16.25 2.29 2.46
N PRO A 327 17.49 2.45 2.03
CA PRO A 327 18.11 3.77 1.85
C PRO A 327 17.36 4.61 0.82
N ALA A 328 17.38 5.93 1.03
CA ALA A 328 16.84 6.88 0.07
C ALA A 328 17.61 6.80 -1.27
N PRO A 329 16.96 7.09 -2.40
CA PRO A 329 17.66 7.21 -3.66
C PRO A 329 18.70 8.34 -3.56
N PRO A 330 19.85 8.22 -4.25
CA PRO A 330 20.84 9.27 -4.27
C PRO A 330 20.21 10.58 -4.79
N LYS A 331 20.49 11.69 -4.12
CA LYS A 331 20.03 13.01 -4.59
C LYS A 331 20.60 13.24 -6.00
N ARG A 332 19.73 13.55 -6.96
CA ARG A 332 20.18 14.03 -8.28
C ARG A 332 21.00 15.30 -8.06
N ARG A 333 22.24 15.31 -8.53
CA ARG A 333 23.07 16.50 -8.57
C ARG A 333 22.61 17.42 -9.69
#